data_7b9b52f6e72d3d2c0aff50c93985c834
#
_entry.id   7b9b52f6e72d3d2c0aff50c93985c834
#
_cell.length_a   1.000
_cell.length_b   1.000
_cell.length_c   1.000
_cell.angle_alpha   90.00
_cell.angle_beta   90.00
_cell.angle_gamma   90.00
#
_symmetry.space_group_name_H-M   'P 1'
#
loop_
_entity.id
_entity.type
_entity.pdbx_description
1 polymer ?
#
loop_
_entity_poly.entity_id
_entity_poly.type
_entity_poly.pdbx_seq_one_letter_code
_entity_poly.pdbx_strand_id
1 'polypeptide(L)'
;MSETAPYILNAVQTPTPLRTVYKSVERGNTTEDELIDDTDLTSDLLNQGLTGLRAVGLIGRQEPDYYTVELPWHTGDSELDFRLGVLHNLATDAEKADWGKQSVVLLNYQYLLQEERQAFKSNDGALYERINRWQRDRGYTPRSQQGEIDLNEPKFVNWSRLVDFLGLVHKASGRTHTVYPQPELIAESIRLAANDVGNGTRLTITDYVEWLWENLLLVELTADGNVPATLARVLFELVRDEQIRIVESGDAAVVGLNGVPRRSGIDKDANSIEVLQ
;
A
#
# COMPACT_ATOMS: atom_id res chain seq x y z
N MET A 1 16.05 -1.45 -25.76
CA MET A 1 14.59 -1.73 -25.76
C MET A 1 14.21 -1.84 -24.29
N SER A 2 13.42 -0.89 -23.77
CA SER A 2 12.94 -0.98 -22.38
C SER A 2 12.08 -2.23 -22.25
N GLU A 3 12.59 -3.21 -21.53
CA GLU A 3 11.83 -4.42 -21.19
C GLU A 3 10.65 -3.94 -20.32
N THR A 4 9.45 -4.02 -20.86
CA THR A 4 8.24 -3.60 -20.12
C THR A 4 8.17 -4.41 -18.85
N ALA A 5 8.20 -3.74 -17.68
CA ALA A 5 8.15 -4.40 -16.38
C ALA A 5 7.02 -5.44 -16.34
N PRO A 6 7.26 -6.64 -15.80
CA PRO A 6 6.25 -7.67 -15.71
C PRO A 6 5.10 -7.25 -14.81
N TYR A 7 3.92 -7.83 -14.99
CA TYR A 7 2.78 -7.61 -14.12
C TYR A 7 3.02 -8.26 -12.76
N ILE A 8 3.05 -7.47 -11.70
CA ILE A 8 3.50 -7.92 -10.37
C ILE A 8 2.72 -9.13 -9.84
N LEU A 9 1.41 -9.20 -10.08
CA LEU A 9 0.58 -10.31 -9.60
C LEU A 9 0.83 -11.64 -10.34
N ASN A 10 1.55 -11.61 -11.48
CA ASN A 10 2.02 -12.80 -12.15
C ASN A 10 3.44 -13.18 -11.68
N ALA A 11 4.26 -12.16 -11.36
CA ALA A 11 5.66 -12.36 -11.00
C ALA A 11 5.83 -12.78 -9.53
N VAL A 12 5.01 -12.23 -8.61
CA VAL A 12 5.14 -12.44 -7.18
C VAL A 12 4.02 -13.35 -6.67
N GLN A 13 4.33 -14.64 -6.50
CA GLN A 13 3.42 -15.61 -5.90
C GLN A 13 3.61 -15.69 -4.37
N THR A 14 4.85 -15.49 -3.91
CA THR A 14 5.24 -15.45 -2.51
C THR A 14 5.98 -14.14 -2.24
N PRO A 15 5.46 -13.22 -1.41
CA PRO A 15 6.08 -11.89 -1.22
C PRO A 15 7.36 -11.88 -0.38
N THR A 16 7.55 -12.86 0.52
CA THR A 16 8.72 -12.90 1.43
C THR A 16 10.08 -12.74 0.71
N PRO A 17 10.34 -13.36 -0.45
CA PRO A 17 11.58 -13.16 -1.19
C PRO A 17 11.87 -11.71 -1.57
N LEU A 18 10.85 -10.86 -1.77
CA LEU A 18 11.06 -9.44 -2.07
C LEU A 18 11.97 -8.78 -1.04
N ARG A 19 11.59 -8.90 0.24
CA ARG A 19 12.36 -8.29 1.33
C ARG A 19 13.72 -8.95 1.52
N THR A 20 13.79 -10.27 1.44
CA THR A 20 15.04 -11.01 1.61
C THR A 20 16.07 -10.58 0.57
N VAL A 21 15.65 -10.52 -0.70
CA VAL A 21 16.51 -10.08 -1.81
C VAL A 21 16.87 -8.60 -1.68
N TYR A 22 15.90 -7.73 -1.36
CA TYR A 22 16.17 -6.30 -1.16
C TYR A 22 17.26 -6.06 -0.10
N LYS A 23 17.14 -6.71 1.07
CA LYS A 23 18.15 -6.60 2.13
C LYS A 23 19.52 -7.16 1.74
N SER A 24 19.56 -8.17 0.89
CA SER A 24 20.81 -8.71 0.37
C SER A 24 21.51 -7.73 -0.58
N VAL A 25 20.75 -7.12 -1.51
CA VAL A 25 21.28 -6.07 -2.39
C VAL A 25 21.74 -4.85 -1.59
N GLU A 26 20.97 -4.43 -0.57
CA GLU A 26 21.32 -3.32 0.32
C GLU A 26 22.63 -3.57 1.07
N ARG A 27 22.97 -4.83 1.39
CA ARG A 27 24.25 -5.23 2.01
C ARG A 27 25.42 -5.27 1.02
N GLY A 28 25.17 -5.06 -0.26
CA GLY A 28 26.20 -5.00 -1.30
C GLY A 28 26.37 -6.31 -2.11
N ASN A 29 25.47 -7.29 -1.98
CA ASN A 29 25.45 -8.44 -2.85
C ASN A 29 24.74 -8.05 -4.15
N THR A 30 25.47 -7.97 -5.25
CA THR A 30 24.99 -7.34 -6.49
C THR A 30 24.73 -8.33 -7.61
N THR A 31 25.33 -9.51 -7.58
CA THR A 31 25.18 -10.56 -8.60
C THR A 31 24.22 -11.66 -8.15
N GLU A 32 23.63 -12.39 -9.11
CA GLU A 32 22.71 -13.48 -8.80
C GLU A 32 23.37 -14.58 -7.95
N ASP A 33 24.66 -14.88 -8.20
CA ASP A 33 25.41 -15.89 -7.44
C ASP A 33 25.60 -15.45 -5.98
N GLU A 34 26.02 -14.21 -5.75
CA GLU A 34 26.15 -13.63 -4.41
C GLU A 34 24.80 -13.60 -3.65
N LEU A 35 23.72 -13.26 -4.37
CA LEU A 35 22.37 -13.22 -3.80
C LEU A 35 21.87 -14.63 -3.42
N ILE A 36 22.17 -15.67 -4.21
CA ILE A 36 21.86 -17.06 -3.86
C ILE A 36 22.63 -17.47 -2.61
N ASP A 37 23.93 -17.19 -2.58
CA ASP A 37 24.82 -17.57 -1.46
C ASP A 37 24.43 -16.88 -0.15
N ASP A 38 24.00 -15.60 -0.19
CA ASP A 38 23.62 -14.84 0.99
C ASP A 38 22.19 -15.15 1.49
N THR A 39 21.27 -15.50 0.59
CA THR A 39 19.84 -15.64 0.95
C THR A 39 19.37 -17.06 1.11
N ASP A 40 20.13 -18.07 0.68
CA ASP A 40 19.71 -19.49 0.58
C ASP A 40 18.39 -19.70 -0.22
N LEU A 41 18.01 -18.74 -1.06
CA LEU A 41 16.82 -18.86 -1.89
C LEU A 41 17.11 -19.78 -3.10
N THR A 42 16.10 -20.56 -3.49
CA THR A 42 16.15 -21.24 -4.79
C THR A 42 16.15 -20.21 -5.92
N SER A 43 16.73 -20.56 -7.07
CA SER A 43 16.77 -19.68 -8.25
C SER A 43 15.39 -19.14 -8.64
N ASP A 44 14.32 -19.95 -8.50
CA ASP A 44 12.95 -19.52 -8.79
C ASP A 44 12.46 -18.45 -7.83
N LEU A 45 12.74 -18.58 -6.52
CA LEU A 45 12.36 -17.62 -5.50
C LEU A 45 13.20 -16.33 -5.61
N LEU A 46 14.50 -16.46 -5.90
CA LEU A 46 15.35 -15.32 -6.18
C LEU A 46 14.82 -14.54 -7.39
N ASN A 47 14.50 -15.22 -8.48
CA ASN A 47 13.95 -14.58 -9.68
C ASN A 47 12.60 -13.90 -9.43
N GLN A 48 11.72 -14.51 -8.61
CA GLN A 48 10.47 -13.84 -8.16
C GLN A 48 10.78 -12.56 -7.37
N GLY A 49 11.75 -12.61 -6.45
CA GLY A 49 12.20 -11.46 -5.66
C GLY A 49 12.74 -10.33 -6.55
N LEU A 50 13.71 -10.63 -7.39
CA LEU A 50 14.33 -9.66 -8.31
C LEU A 50 13.31 -9.06 -9.28
N THR A 51 12.47 -9.90 -9.88
CA THR A 51 11.44 -9.46 -10.83
C THR A 51 10.40 -8.56 -10.14
N GLY A 52 9.95 -8.94 -8.95
CA GLY A 52 9.00 -8.15 -8.18
C GLY A 52 9.57 -6.82 -7.72
N LEU A 53 10.80 -6.79 -7.20
CA LEU A 53 11.48 -5.55 -6.77
C LEU A 53 11.71 -4.59 -7.95
N ARG A 54 12.09 -5.10 -9.12
CA ARG A 54 12.20 -4.29 -10.33
C ARG A 54 10.83 -3.77 -10.79
N ALA A 55 9.78 -4.59 -10.67
CA ALA A 55 8.43 -4.19 -11.05
C ALA A 55 7.90 -3.03 -10.18
N VAL A 56 8.28 -2.98 -8.90
CA VAL A 56 7.94 -1.88 -7.99
C VAL A 56 9.03 -0.81 -7.90
N GLY A 57 10.08 -0.88 -8.72
CA GLY A 57 11.11 0.17 -8.79
C GLY A 57 12.03 0.30 -7.56
N LEU A 58 12.12 -0.73 -6.70
CA LEU A 58 13.01 -0.69 -5.52
C LEU A 58 14.45 -1.11 -5.82
N ILE A 59 14.66 -1.86 -6.89
CA ILE A 59 16.00 -2.16 -7.39
C ILE A 59 16.11 -1.84 -8.88
N GLY A 60 17.30 -1.39 -9.28
CA GLY A 60 17.72 -1.28 -10.66
C GLY A 60 18.67 -2.42 -11.05
N ARG A 61 18.98 -2.53 -12.36
CA ARG A 61 19.98 -3.44 -12.89
C ARG A 61 20.91 -2.71 -13.85
N GLN A 62 22.19 -2.83 -13.61
CA GLN A 62 23.26 -2.43 -14.53
C GLN A 62 24.16 -3.64 -14.75
N GLU A 63 23.86 -4.42 -15.79
CA GLU A 63 24.42 -5.75 -16.00
C GLU A 63 25.92 -5.84 -15.73
N PRO A 64 26.33 -6.86 -14.91
CA PRO A 64 25.52 -7.92 -14.33
C PRO A 64 24.85 -7.55 -13.00
N ASP A 65 25.13 -6.34 -12.45
CA ASP A 65 24.90 -5.95 -11.08
C ASP A 65 23.49 -5.40 -10.84
N TYR A 66 22.93 -5.72 -9.66
CA TYR A 66 21.75 -5.10 -9.09
C TYR A 66 22.16 -4.03 -8.08
N TYR A 67 21.32 -3.00 -7.94
CA TYR A 67 21.48 -1.94 -6.95
C TYR A 67 20.13 -1.52 -6.37
N THR A 68 20.13 -1.04 -5.13
CA THR A 68 18.92 -0.48 -4.50
C THR A 68 18.66 0.94 -5.01
N VAL A 69 17.39 1.27 -5.20
CA VAL A 69 16.95 2.65 -5.40
C VAL A 69 16.77 3.30 -4.02
N GLU A 70 17.19 4.53 -3.88
CA GLU A 70 17.05 5.27 -2.63
C GLU A 70 15.59 5.41 -2.22
N LEU A 71 15.29 5.06 -0.97
CA LEU A 71 13.94 5.20 -0.43
C LEU A 71 13.66 6.68 -0.08
N PRO A 72 12.42 7.14 -0.24
CA PRO A 72 12.10 8.55 0.03
C PRO A 72 12.19 8.88 1.53
N TRP A 73 12.05 7.87 2.40
CA TRP A 73 12.05 8.05 3.85
C TRP A 73 12.87 6.97 4.55
N HIS A 74 13.43 7.35 5.72
CA HIS A 74 14.12 6.47 6.64
C HIS A 74 13.57 6.68 8.06
N THR A 75 12.80 5.73 8.54
CA THR A 75 12.16 5.78 9.87
C THR A 75 13.06 5.24 10.97
N GLY A 76 14.10 4.50 10.58
CA GLY A 76 14.95 3.72 11.47
C GLY A 76 14.48 2.28 11.68
N ASP A 77 13.28 1.93 11.21
CA ASP A 77 12.80 0.54 11.10
C ASP A 77 12.88 0.07 9.64
N SER A 78 13.86 -0.75 9.34
CA SER A 78 14.11 -1.23 7.97
C SER A 78 12.97 -2.07 7.38
N GLU A 79 12.08 -2.62 8.21
CA GLU A 79 10.88 -3.32 7.76
C GLU A 79 9.82 -2.32 7.28
N LEU A 80 9.62 -1.29 8.08
CA LEU A 80 8.67 -0.22 7.79
C LEU A 80 9.14 0.60 6.58
N ASP A 81 10.44 0.95 6.52
CA ASP A 81 11.05 1.66 5.38
C ASP A 81 10.84 0.90 4.07
N PHE A 82 11.06 -0.42 4.09
CA PHE A 82 10.82 -1.27 2.92
C PHE A 82 9.35 -1.23 2.47
N ARG A 83 8.40 -1.38 3.40
CA ARG A 83 6.95 -1.35 3.08
C ARG A 83 6.51 0.00 2.56
N LEU A 84 6.95 1.07 3.22
CA LEU A 84 6.69 2.45 2.78
C LEU A 84 7.25 2.71 1.38
N GLY A 85 8.47 2.24 1.10
CA GLY A 85 9.08 2.37 -0.22
C GLY A 85 8.31 1.61 -1.32
N VAL A 86 7.86 0.38 -1.05
CA VAL A 86 7.00 -0.36 -2.00
C VAL A 86 5.70 0.40 -2.26
N LEU A 87 5.02 0.87 -1.20
CA LEU A 87 3.75 1.57 -1.32
C LEU A 87 3.92 2.91 -2.03
N HIS A 88 4.99 3.65 -1.73
CA HIS A 88 5.30 4.91 -2.41
C HIS A 88 5.44 4.73 -3.91
N ASN A 89 6.27 3.77 -4.33
CA ASN A 89 6.49 3.54 -5.76
C ASN A 89 5.22 3.03 -6.46
N LEU A 90 4.37 2.24 -5.76
CA LEU A 90 3.07 1.84 -6.30
C LEU A 90 2.08 3.01 -6.41
N ALA A 91 2.13 3.98 -5.49
CA ALA A 91 1.28 5.17 -5.52
C ALA A 91 1.73 6.13 -6.64
N THR A 92 3.03 6.35 -6.78
CA THR A 92 3.59 7.21 -7.85
C THR A 92 3.39 6.61 -9.26
N ASP A 93 3.31 5.27 -9.40
CA ASP A 93 2.93 4.59 -10.66
C ASP A 93 1.42 4.71 -10.97
N ALA A 94 0.61 5.17 -10.00
CA ALA A 94 -0.85 5.20 -10.06
C ALA A 94 -1.39 6.61 -10.36
N GLU A 95 -0.95 7.25 -11.44
CA GLU A 95 -1.50 8.54 -11.87
C GLU A 95 -2.89 8.39 -12.50
N LYS A 96 -3.85 9.22 -12.07
CA LYS A 96 -5.26 9.16 -12.55
C LYS A 96 -5.42 9.27 -14.08
N ALA A 97 -4.49 9.92 -14.77
CA ALA A 97 -4.54 10.14 -16.20
C ALA A 97 -3.92 8.99 -17.01
N ASP A 98 -3.00 8.23 -16.41
CA ASP A 98 -2.27 7.15 -17.07
C ASP A 98 -1.85 6.11 -16.03
N TRP A 99 -2.78 5.22 -15.69
CA TRP A 99 -2.55 4.17 -14.71
C TRP A 99 -1.38 3.27 -15.12
N GLY A 100 -0.32 3.23 -14.33
CA GLY A 100 0.77 2.28 -14.49
C GLY A 100 0.31 0.83 -14.35
N LYS A 101 1.10 -0.09 -14.90
CA LYS A 101 0.73 -1.52 -14.89
C LYS A 101 0.57 -2.08 -13.47
N GLN A 102 1.34 -1.58 -12.49
CA GLN A 102 1.33 -2.05 -11.11
C GLN A 102 0.25 -1.39 -10.25
N SER A 103 -0.46 -0.37 -10.77
CA SER A 103 -1.57 0.31 -10.08
C SER A 103 -2.66 -0.65 -9.58
N VAL A 104 -2.74 -1.86 -10.17
CA VAL A 104 -3.65 -2.92 -9.72
C VAL A 104 -3.58 -3.18 -8.22
N VAL A 105 -2.39 -3.06 -7.62
CA VAL A 105 -2.21 -3.37 -6.20
C VAL A 105 -3.02 -2.41 -5.35
N LEU A 106 -2.88 -1.12 -5.59
CA LEU A 106 -3.57 -0.07 -4.84
C LEU A 106 -5.02 0.13 -5.29
N LEU A 107 -5.33 -0.03 -6.58
CA LEU A 107 -6.70 0.05 -7.09
C LEU A 107 -7.62 -1.02 -6.49
N ASN A 108 -7.14 -2.26 -6.36
CA ASN A 108 -7.92 -3.30 -5.68
C ASN A 108 -8.19 -2.94 -4.22
N TYR A 109 -7.19 -2.37 -3.52
CA TYR A 109 -7.34 -1.93 -2.14
C TYR A 109 -8.31 -0.76 -2.02
N GLN A 110 -8.19 0.24 -2.90
CA GLN A 110 -9.12 1.38 -2.99
C GLN A 110 -10.57 0.92 -3.16
N TYR A 111 -10.82 -0.05 -4.07
CA TYR A 111 -12.15 -0.62 -4.23
C TYR A 111 -12.73 -1.17 -2.92
N LEU A 112 -11.91 -1.89 -2.13
CA LEU A 112 -12.36 -2.44 -0.85
C LEU A 112 -12.69 -1.34 0.17
N LEU A 113 -11.90 -0.25 0.18
CA LEU A 113 -12.16 0.91 1.04
C LEU A 113 -13.46 1.63 0.66
N GLN A 114 -13.69 1.87 -0.64
CA GLN A 114 -14.90 2.55 -1.14
C GLN A 114 -16.18 1.74 -0.90
N GLU A 115 -16.10 0.40 -1.00
CA GLU A 115 -17.20 -0.51 -0.69
C GLU A 115 -17.35 -0.75 0.83
N GLU A 116 -16.58 -0.05 1.66
CA GLU A 116 -16.53 -0.21 3.13
C GLU A 116 -16.41 -1.68 3.58
N ARG A 117 -15.71 -2.49 2.78
CA ARG A 117 -15.54 -3.90 3.07
C ARG A 117 -14.59 -4.12 4.23
N GLN A 118 -15.10 -4.78 5.26
CA GLN A 118 -14.29 -5.14 6.44
C GLN A 118 -13.52 -6.45 6.25
N ALA A 119 -14.00 -7.33 5.38
CA ALA A 119 -13.38 -8.61 5.08
C ALA A 119 -13.72 -9.11 3.68
N PHE A 120 -12.86 -9.98 3.14
CA PHE A 120 -13.07 -10.66 1.87
C PHE A 120 -12.45 -12.05 1.86
N LYS A 121 -12.83 -12.87 0.88
CA LYS A 121 -12.19 -14.17 0.61
C LYS A 121 -11.36 -14.06 -0.65
N SER A 122 -10.10 -14.54 -0.61
CA SER A 122 -9.19 -14.50 -1.76
C SER A 122 -9.62 -15.35 -2.96
N ASN A 123 -10.67 -16.16 -2.83
CA ASN A 123 -11.28 -16.96 -3.90
C ASN A 123 -12.74 -16.55 -4.22
N ASP A 124 -13.14 -15.33 -3.85
CA ASP A 124 -14.48 -14.79 -4.17
C ASP A 124 -14.51 -14.29 -5.63
N GLY A 125 -14.97 -15.17 -6.55
CA GLY A 125 -15.10 -14.87 -7.97
C GLY A 125 -15.96 -13.65 -8.28
N ALA A 126 -17.08 -13.52 -7.56
CA ALA A 126 -17.96 -12.36 -7.75
C ALA A 126 -17.31 -11.05 -7.30
N LEU A 127 -16.38 -11.10 -6.35
CA LEU A 127 -15.65 -9.92 -5.91
C LEU A 127 -14.64 -9.45 -6.96
N TYR A 128 -13.75 -10.32 -7.43
CA TYR A 128 -12.74 -9.88 -8.40
C TYR A 128 -13.34 -9.54 -9.78
N GLU A 129 -14.49 -10.10 -10.16
CA GLU A 129 -15.23 -9.65 -11.35
C GLU A 129 -15.78 -8.23 -11.19
N ARG A 130 -16.28 -7.85 -9.99
CA ARG A 130 -16.68 -6.46 -9.70
C ARG A 130 -15.52 -5.52 -9.72
N ILE A 131 -14.37 -5.92 -9.14
CA ILE A 131 -13.13 -5.12 -9.16
C ILE A 131 -12.69 -4.88 -10.61
N ASN A 132 -12.64 -5.91 -11.47
CA ASN A 132 -12.28 -5.75 -12.89
C ASN A 132 -13.19 -4.74 -13.60
N ARG A 133 -14.50 -4.80 -13.37
CA ARG A 133 -15.46 -3.85 -13.97
C ARG A 133 -15.19 -2.43 -13.48
N TRP A 134 -15.07 -2.26 -12.17
CA TRP A 134 -14.81 -0.97 -11.54
C TRP A 134 -13.48 -0.34 -12.00
N GLN A 135 -12.45 -1.15 -12.20
CA GLN A 135 -11.16 -0.70 -12.77
C GLN A 135 -11.29 -0.24 -14.21
N ARG A 136 -12.02 -0.99 -15.06
CA ARG A 136 -12.28 -0.57 -16.44
C ARG A 136 -13.05 0.74 -16.51
N ASP A 137 -14.05 0.92 -15.65
CA ASP A 137 -14.82 2.17 -15.56
C ASP A 137 -13.95 3.38 -15.20
N ARG A 138 -12.78 3.14 -14.56
CA ARG A 138 -11.74 4.14 -14.26
C ARG A 138 -10.63 4.23 -15.28
N GLY A 139 -10.73 3.53 -16.39
CA GLY A 139 -9.75 3.54 -17.47
C GLY A 139 -8.54 2.65 -17.22
N TYR A 140 -8.50 1.85 -16.12
CA TYR A 140 -7.42 0.90 -15.90
C TYR A 140 -7.67 -0.38 -16.68
N THR A 141 -6.88 -0.59 -17.74
CA THR A 141 -6.94 -1.78 -18.61
C THR A 141 -5.51 -2.27 -18.90
N PRO A 142 -4.86 -2.93 -17.95
CA PRO A 142 -3.49 -3.38 -18.15
C PRO A 142 -3.38 -4.40 -19.28
N ARG A 143 -2.30 -4.33 -20.05
CA ARG A 143 -2.09 -5.19 -21.23
C ARG A 143 -0.79 -5.98 -21.15
N SER A 144 -0.84 -7.18 -21.69
CA SER A 144 0.30 -8.01 -22.02
C SER A 144 0.41 -8.20 -23.53
N GLN A 145 1.45 -8.90 -23.98
CA GLN A 145 1.55 -9.33 -25.38
C GLN A 145 0.37 -10.22 -25.84
N GLN A 146 -0.32 -10.86 -24.88
CA GLN A 146 -1.45 -11.76 -25.14
C GLN A 146 -2.82 -11.07 -25.07
N GLY A 147 -2.86 -9.76 -24.77
CA GLY A 147 -4.09 -8.98 -24.64
C GLY A 147 -4.28 -8.36 -23.25
N GLU A 148 -5.52 -8.01 -22.91
CA GLU A 148 -5.88 -7.42 -21.63
C GLU A 148 -5.65 -8.40 -20.46
N ILE A 149 -5.23 -7.85 -19.31
CA ILE A 149 -4.94 -8.63 -18.10
C ILE A 149 -6.09 -8.42 -17.12
N ASP A 150 -6.98 -9.38 -17.03
CA ASP A 150 -8.02 -9.38 -16.00
C ASP A 150 -7.52 -10.04 -14.71
N LEU A 151 -8.06 -9.57 -13.61
CA LEU A 151 -7.95 -10.22 -12.31
C LEU A 151 -8.74 -11.53 -12.35
N ASN A 152 -8.10 -12.60 -11.92
CA ASN A 152 -8.69 -13.95 -11.78
C ASN A 152 -8.28 -14.55 -10.43
N GLU A 153 -8.76 -15.74 -10.08
CA GLU A 153 -8.48 -16.33 -8.77
C GLU A 153 -6.98 -16.41 -8.45
N PRO A 154 -6.07 -16.93 -9.31
CA PRO A 154 -4.65 -16.96 -8.99
C PRO A 154 -4.04 -15.57 -8.72
N LYS A 155 -4.36 -14.58 -9.55
CA LYS A 155 -3.87 -13.20 -9.38
C LYS A 155 -4.46 -12.56 -8.12
N PHE A 156 -5.73 -12.80 -7.80
CA PHE A 156 -6.36 -12.27 -6.61
C PHE A 156 -5.82 -12.91 -5.32
N VAL A 157 -5.47 -14.20 -5.36
CA VAL A 157 -4.74 -14.87 -4.27
C VAL A 157 -3.34 -14.26 -4.09
N ASN A 158 -2.60 -14.04 -5.19
CA ASN A 158 -1.27 -13.42 -5.13
C ASN A 158 -1.36 -11.97 -4.61
N TRP A 159 -2.35 -11.20 -5.07
CA TRP A 159 -2.64 -9.88 -4.56
C TRP A 159 -2.92 -9.90 -3.04
N SER A 160 -3.78 -10.81 -2.57
CA SER A 160 -4.12 -10.92 -1.15
C SER A 160 -2.88 -11.18 -0.27
N ARG A 161 -1.96 -12.03 -0.76
CA ARG A 161 -0.69 -12.30 -0.05
C ARG A 161 0.23 -11.09 -0.05
N LEU A 162 0.30 -10.36 -1.17
CA LEU A 162 1.14 -9.17 -1.28
C LEU A 162 0.66 -8.06 -0.35
N VAL A 163 -0.65 -7.75 -0.33
CA VAL A 163 -1.18 -6.69 0.53
C VAL A 163 -1.22 -7.08 2.02
N ASP A 164 -1.29 -8.37 2.36
CA ASP A 164 -1.08 -8.89 3.71
C ASP A 164 0.38 -8.66 4.16
N PHE A 165 1.33 -8.97 3.28
CA PHE A 165 2.76 -8.73 3.50
C PHE A 165 3.09 -7.23 3.65
N LEU A 166 2.42 -6.36 2.88
CA LEU A 166 2.57 -4.91 2.97
C LEU A 166 1.85 -4.30 4.19
N GLY A 167 1.07 -5.09 4.92
CA GLY A 167 0.36 -4.64 6.12
C GLY A 167 -0.93 -3.87 5.83
N LEU A 168 -1.53 -4.02 4.65
CA LEU A 168 -2.80 -3.36 4.30
C LEU A 168 -4.03 -4.19 4.69
N VAL A 169 -3.86 -5.51 4.76
CA VAL A 169 -4.88 -6.46 5.19
C VAL A 169 -4.25 -7.48 6.12
N HIS A 170 -5.06 -8.28 6.82
CA HIS A 170 -4.58 -9.37 7.67
C HIS A 170 -5.31 -10.65 7.35
N LYS A 171 -4.57 -11.74 7.20
CA LYS A 171 -5.14 -13.07 7.05
C LYS A 171 -5.78 -13.50 8.37
N ALA A 172 -7.11 -13.57 8.39
CA ALA A 172 -7.86 -13.97 9.58
C ALA A 172 -7.92 -15.48 9.74
N SER A 173 -8.37 -16.22 8.71
CA SER A 173 -8.40 -17.69 8.71
C SER A 173 -8.59 -18.24 7.30
N GLY A 174 -7.96 -19.34 6.97
CA GLY A 174 -8.12 -20.01 5.68
C GLY A 174 -7.84 -19.06 4.51
N ARG A 175 -8.89 -18.71 3.76
CA ARG A 175 -8.84 -17.77 2.63
C ARG A 175 -9.46 -16.40 2.95
N THR A 176 -9.84 -16.15 4.20
CA THR A 176 -10.46 -14.90 4.64
C THR A 176 -9.40 -13.92 5.11
N HIS A 177 -9.49 -12.67 4.63
CA HIS A 177 -8.67 -11.55 5.04
C HIS A 177 -9.56 -10.42 5.58
N THR A 178 -9.09 -9.71 6.60
CA THR A 178 -9.68 -8.48 7.09
C THR A 178 -9.02 -7.28 6.42
N VAL A 179 -9.80 -6.30 6.03
CA VAL A 179 -9.31 -5.03 5.47
C VAL A 179 -9.05 -4.10 6.65
N TYR A 180 -7.79 -4.05 7.06
CA TYR A 180 -7.36 -3.25 8.20
C TYR A 180 -5.85 -3.00 8.09
N PRO A 181 -5.41 -1.78 7.72
CA PRO A 181 -3.99 -1.49 7.62
C PRO A 181 -3.35 -1.49 9.01
N GLN A 182 -2.09 -1.89 9.07
CA GLN A 182 -1.32 -1.94 10.32
C GLN A 182 -1.25 -0.53 10.94
N PRO A 183 -1.57 -0.38 12.23
CA PRO A 183 -1.55 0.91 12.91
C PRO A 183 -0.19 1.62 12.82
N GLU A 184 0.92 0.87 12.91
CA GLU A 184 2.27 1.40 12.82
C GLU A 184 2.54 2.04 11.45
N LEU A 185 2.05 1.42 10.35
CA LEU A 185 2.16 1.96 9.00
C LEU A 185 1.41 3.30 8.88
N ILE A 186 0.21 3.36 9.44
CA ILE A 186 -0.63 4.58 9.41
C ILE A 186 -0.05 5.65 10.34
N ALA A 187 0.43 5.29 11.53
CA ALA A 187 1.09 6.22 12.44
C ALA A 187 2.29 6.91 11.79
N GLU A 188 3.15 6.11 11.12
CA GLU A 188 4.31 6.66 10.44
C GLU A 188 3.92 7.51 9.24
N SER A 189 2.93 7.08 8.45
CA SER A 189 2.44 7.90 7.33
C SER A 189 1.89 9.26 7.78
N ILE A 190 1.27 9.34 8.98
CA ILE A 190 0.83 10.62 9.57
C ILE A 190 2.04 11.49 9.94
N ARG A 191 3.11 10.92 10.53
CA ARG A 191 4.34 11.68 10.85
C ARG A 191 5.00 12.23 9.60
N LEU A 192 5.11 11.41 8.56
CA LEU A 192 5.67 11.82 7.27
C LEU A 192 4.83 12.94 6.65
N ALA A 193 3.52 12.77 6.56
CA ALA A 193 2.62 13.80 6.04
C ALA A 193 2.67 15.10 6.87
N ALA A 194 2.74 15.01 8.20
CA ALA A 194 2.85 16.18 9.06
C ALA A 194 4.15 16.97 8.79
N ASN A 195 5.24 16.29 8.45
CA ASN A 195 6.51 16.92 8.07
C ASN A 195 6.47 17.53 6.67
N ASP A 196 5.82 16.87 5.72
CA ASP A 196 5.81 17.25 4.30
C ASP A 196 4.82 18.41 4.03
N VAL A 197 3.58 18.28 4.49
CA VAL A 197 2.48 19.20 4.16
C VAL A 197 1.88 19.89 5.38
N GLY A 198 2.17 19.42 6.60
CA GLY A 198 1.76 19.99 7.86
C GLY A 198 2.79 21.00 8.42
N ASN A 199 2.76 21.18 9.74
CA ASN A 199 3.72 22.00 10.48
C ASN A 199 4.72 21.19 11.33
N GLY A 200 4.92 19.93 10.99
CA GLY A 200 5.78 18.97 11.69
C GLY A 200 5.08 18.20 12.83
N THR A 201 4.01 18.75 13.40
CA THR A 201 3.25 18.11 14.50
C THR A 201 1.75 18.03 14.23
N ARG A 202 1.26 18.76 13.23
CA ARG A 202 -0.16 18.86 12.95
C ARG A 202 -0.43 19.02 11.46
N LEU A 203 -1.50 18.38 10.98
CA LEU A 203 -2.01 18.53 9.61
C LEU A 203 -3.54 18.39 9.60
N THR A 204 -4.19 18.87 8.54
CA THR A 204 -5.63 18.61 8.39
C THR A 204 -5.88 17.18 7.94
N ILE A 205 -7.05 16.62 8.22
CA ILE A 205 -7.44 15.29 7.75
C ILE A 205 -7.51 15.27 6.22
N THR A 206 -7.94 16.37 5.60
CA THR A 206 -7.99 16.48 4.13
C THR A 206 -6.59 16.43 3.53
N ASP A 207 -5.64 17.25 4.05
CA ASP A 207 -4.26 17.22 3.58
C ASP A 207 -3.62 15.84 3.77
N TYR A 208 -3.95 15.15 4.88
CA TYR A 208 -3.47 13.79 5.11
C TYR A 208 -4.01 12.79 4.08
N VAL A 209 -5.30 12.85 3.75
CA VAL A 209 -5.91 11.96 2.74
C VAL A 209 -5.33 12.25 1.35
N GLU A 210 -5.12 13.53 1.00
CA GLU A 210 -4.47 13.93 -0.25
C GLU A 210 -3.02 13.45 -0.30
N TRP A 211 -2.27 13.62 0.79
CA TRP A 211 -0.90 13.12 0.90
C TRP A 211 -0.81 11.59 0.77
N LEU A 212 -1.74 10.84 1.41
CA LEU A 212 -1.84 9.39 1.25
C LEU A 212 -2.03 9.00 -0.21
N TRP A 213 -2.92 9.71 -0.92
CA TRP A 213 -3.18 9.47 -2.34
C TRP A 213 -1.92 9.61 -3.18
N GLU A 214 -1.18 10.65 -2.96
CA GLU A 214 0.01 10.98 -3.75
C GLU A 214 1.22 10.10 -3.40
N ASN A 215 1.30 9.63 -2.16
CA ASN A 215 2.53 9.05 -1.65
C ASN A 215 2.46 7.58 -1.26
N LEU A 216 1.30 7.04 -0.83
CA LEU A 216 1.27 5.69 -0.28
C LEU A 216 0.05 4.85 -0.67
N LEU A 217 -1.16 5.40 -0.61
CA LEU A 217 -2.41 4.65 -0.71
C LEU A 217 -3.45 5.47 -1.46
N LEU A 218 -4.11 4.88 -2.45
CA LEU A 218 -5.21 5.52 -3.16
C LEU A 218 -6.45 5.63 -2.27
N VAL A 219 -6.40 6.51 -1.29
CA VAL A 219 -7.51 6.79 -0.37
C VAL A 219 -8.21 8.07 -0.81
N GLU A 220 -9.54 8.04 -0.86
CA GLU A 220 -10.39 9.21 -1.10
C GLU A 220 -11.39 9.33 0.04
N LEU A 221 -11.84 10.56 0.32
CA LEU A 221 -13.01 10.75 1.16
C LEU A 221 -14.23 10.11 0.47
N THR A 222 -15.17 9.61 1.26
CA THR A 222 -16.41 9.07 0.72
C THR A 222 -17.24 10.15 0.03
N ALA A 223 -18.26 9.77 -0.72
CA ALA A 223 -19.16 10.73 -1.38
C ALA A 223 -19.83 11.73 -0.40
N ASP A 224 -19.96 11.34 0.87
CA ASP A 224 -20.48 12.19 1.94
C ASP A 224 -19.38 13.02 2.64
N GLY A 225 -18.15 13.02 2.12
CA GLY A 225 -17.02 13.76 2.68
C GLY A 225 -16.43 13.16 3.96
N ASN A 226 -16.64 11.86 4.20
CA ASN A 226 -16.13 11.16 5.38
C ASN A 226 -14.83 10.40 5.08
N VAL A 227 -14.01 10.17 6.10
CA VAL A 227 -12.91 9.21 6.04
C VAL A 227 -13.49 7.80 5.89
N PRO A 228 -12.95 6.94 4.99
CA PRO A 228 -13.37 5.54 4.88
C PRO A 228 -13.34 4.84 6.25
N ALA A 229 -14.38 4.07 6.56
CA ALA A 229 -14.57 3.46 7.88
C ALA A 229 -13.38 2.63 8.37
N THR A 230 -12.66 1.98 7.47
CA THR A 230 -11.46 1.21 7.79
C THR A 230 -10.34 2.12 8.30
N LEU A 231 -10.05 3.22 7.60
CA LEU A 231 -9.02 4.17 8.02
C LEU A 231 -9.43 4.88 9.33
N ALA A 232 -10.71 5.29 9.44
CA ALA A 232 -11.23 5.93 10.65
C ALA A 232 -11.06 5.05 11.91
N ARG A 233 -11.21 3.72 11.79
CA ARG A 233 -10.95 2.78 12.90
C ARG A 233 -9.50 2.74 13.31
N VAL A 234 -8.56 2.75 12.34
CA VAL A 234 -7.13 2.80 12.66
C VAL A 234 -6.78 4.12 13.33
N LEU A 235 -7.27 5.25 12.82
CA LEU A 235 -7.09 6.55 13.48
C LEU A 235 -7.62 6.53 14.91
N PHE A 236 -8.78 5.90 15.16
CA PHE A 236 -9.32 5.73 16.51
C PHE A 236 -8.39 4.90 17.40
N GLU A 237 -7.81 3.82 16.88
CA GLU A 237 -6.84 2.99 17.63
C GLU A 237 -5.62 3.82 18.00
N LEU A 238 -5.05 4.59 17.07
CA LEU A 238 -3.92 5.47 17.34
C LEU A 238 -4.23 6.56 18.38
N VAL A 239 -5.47 7.07 18.42
CA VAL A 239 -5.91 8.00 19.47
C VAL A 239 -5.98 7.29 20.83
N ARG A 240 -6.55 6.09 20.88
CA ARG A 240 -6.63 5.28 22.10
C ARG A 240 -5.24 4.93 22.66
N ASP A 241 -4.30 4.67 21.77
CA ASP A 241 -2.92 4.30 22.12
C ASP A 241 -2.02 5.55 22.27
N GLU A 242 -2.62 6.76 22.37
CA GLU A 242 -1.98 8.04 22.64
C GLU A 242 -0.86 8.41 21.64
N GLN A 243 -0.93 7.92 20.42
CA GLN A 243 0.03 8.25 19.36
C GLN A 243 -0.35 9.53 18.61
N ILE A 244 -1.63 9.78 18.50
CA ILE A 244 -2.18 10.98 17.85
C ILE A 244 -3.34 11.53 18.68
N ARG A 245 -3.71 12.78 18.39
CA ARG A 245 -4.97 13.39 18.84
C ARG A 245 -5.73 13.88 17.62
N ILE A 246 -7.04 13.68 17.63
CA ILE A 246 -7.94 14.21 16.59
C ILE A 246 -8.72 15.37 17.22
N VAL A 247 -8.66 16.52 16.56
CA VAL A 247 -9.22 17.77 17.11
C VAL A 247 -10.00 18.53 16.04
N GLU A 248 -10.97 19.33 16.48
CA GLU A 248 -11.56 20.38 15.68
C GLU A 248 -10.74 21.66 15.87
N SER A 249 -10.30 22.28 14.79
CA SER A 249 -9.41 23.42 14.82
C SER A 249 -9.71 24.44 13.74
N GLY A 250 -10.05 25.64 14.17
CA GLY A 250 -10.22 26.79 13.29
C GLY A 250 -11.35 26.62 12.26
N ASP A 251 -11.20 27.29 11.12
CA ASP A 251 -12.23 27.37 10.06
C ASP A 251 -12.10 26.29 8.98
N ALA A 252 -11.26 25.25 9.20
CA ALA A 252 -11.12 24.17 8.22
C ALA A 252 -12.39 23.30 8.15
N ALA A 253 -12.68 22.80 6.96
CA ALA A 253 -13.84 21.93 6.75
C ALA A 253 -13.76 20.69 7.65
N VAL A 254 -14.86 20.36 8.29
CA VAL A 254 -15.00 19.20 9.18
C VAL A 254 -15.19 17.94 8.35
N VAL A 255 -14.53 16.87 8.72
CA VAL A 255 -14.58 15.57 8.07
C VAL A 255 -15.16 14.55 9.04
N GLY A 256 -16.17 13.78 8.62
CA GLY A 256 -16.77 12.75 9.45
C GLY A 256 -15.88 11.50 9.57
N LEU A 257 -15.84 10.92 10.77
CA LEU A 257 -15.14 9.69 11.09
C LEU A 257 -16.13 8.52 11.21
N ASN A 258 -16.47 7.91 10.08
CA ASN A 258 -17.39 6.77 10.04
C ASN A 258 -16.76 5.51 10.64
N GLY A 259 -17.60 4.68 11.30
CA GLY A 259 -17.16 3.39 11.87
C GLY A 259 -16.48 3.48 13.24
N VAL A 260 -16.33 4.67 13.81
CA VAL A 260 -15.83 4.90 15.17
C VAL A 260 -16.95 4.66 16.20
N PRO A 261 -16.70 3.94 17.32
CA PRO A 261 -17.70 3.71 18.34
C PRO A 261 -18.27 5.02 18.96
N ARG A 262 -19.59 5.11 19.14
CA ARG A 262 -20.27 6.31 19.66
C ARG A 262 -19.82 6.78 21.07
N ARG A 263 -19.12 5.93 21.83
CA ARG A 263 -18.64 6.19 23.19
C ARG A 263 -17.15 6.44 23.28
N SER A 264 -16.51 6.72 22.16
CA SER A 264 -15.04 6.81 22.06
C SER A 264 -14.44 8.07 22.66
N GLY A 265 -15.25 9.10 22.98
CA GLY A 265 -14.73 10.41 23.37
C GLY A 265 -14.04 11.18 22.24
N ILE A 266 -14.06 10.64 21.03
CA ILE A 266 -13.62 11.32 19.82
C ILE A 266 -14.85 11.98 19.21
N ASP A 267 -14.75 13.28 18.94
CA ASP A 267 -15.77 13.99 18.18
C ASP A 267 -15.86 13.35 16.79
N LYS A 268 -17.08 13.05 16.36
CA LYS A 268 -17.32 12.42 15.07
C LYS A 268 -16.94 13.30 13.89
N ASP A 269 -16.88 14.58 14.16
CA ASP A 269 -16.56 15.63 13.22
C ASP A 269 -15.24 16.25 13.68
N ALA A 270 -14.21 16.10 12.86
CA ALA A 270 -12.88 16.61 13.16
C ALA A 270 -12.26 17.14 11.88
N ASN A 271 -11.25 17.97 11.99
CA ASN A 271 -10.57 18.48 10.81
C ASN A 271 -9.05 18.38 10.89
N SER A 272 -8.48 18.03 12.03
CA SER A 272 -7.03 18.02 12.21
C SER A 272 -6.54 16.84 13.03
N ILE A 273 -5.33 16.37 12.68
CA ILE A 273 -4.57 15.35 13.39
C ILE A 273 -3.36 16.04 14.03
N GLU A 274 -3.14 15.81 15.32
CA GLU A 274 -1.92 16.19 16.05
C GLU A 274 -1.12 14.93 16.36
N VAL A 275 0.16 14.93 16.00
CA VAL A 275 1.11 13.87 16.35
C VAL A 275 1.56 14.07 17.78
N LEU A 276 1.41 13.06 18.62
CA LEU A 276 1.91 13.05 19.99
C LEU A 276 3.31 12.42 20.01
N GLN A 277 4.24 13.02 20.76
CA GLN A 277 5.62 12.55 20.87
C GLN A 277 5.77 11.43 21.89
#